data_f49a5f4b4e603efc24d1844a971dc17b
#
_entry.id   f49a5f4b4e603efc24d1844a971dc17b
#
_cell.length_a   1.000
_cell.length_b   1.000
_cell.length_c   1.000
_cell.angle_alpha   90.00
_cell.angle_beta   90.00
_cell.angle_gamma   90.00
#
_symmetry.space_group_name_H-M   'P 1'
#
loop_
_entity.id
_entity.type
_entity.pdbx_description
1 polymer ?
#
loop_
_entity_poly.entity_id
_entity_poly.type
_entity_poly.pdbx_seq_one_letter_code
_entity_poly.pdbx_strand_id
1 'polypeptide(L)'
;MTNRLELLPAVDVRDGQAVRLVKGASGTETSFGEPLAAALAWQNAGAEWLHLVDLDAAFGTGSNRDLLREVTGRLDIKVELSGGIRDDESLAAALATGCTRVNLGTAALETPEWVAKVIAEHGDKIAVGLDVVGTTLRGRGWTRDGGQLYDVLARLDSEGCARYVVTDVNRDGTLTGPNLQLLRDVCAATDKPVVASGGVSSLDDLRAIATLVPEGVEGSIVGKALYEQKFTLEEALEAVSR
;
A
#
# COMPACT_ATOMS: atom_id res chain seq x y z
N MET A 1 9.11 -1.89 -17.32
CA MET A 1 7.74 -1.70 -16.79
C MET A 1 6.89 -2.85 -17.27
N THR A 2 6.10 -3.46 -16.42
CA THR A 2 5.15 -4.51 -16.79
C THR A 2 4.07 -3.88 -17.67
N ASN A 3 3.67 -4.55 -18.77
CA ASN A 3 2.61 -4.05 -19.66
C ASN A 3 1.19 -4.29 -19.09
N ARG A 4 1.08 -4.69 -17.84
CA ARG A 4 -0.19 -4.98 -17.17
C ARG A 4 -0.20 -4.39 -15.77
N LEU A 5 -1.40 -4.12 -15.25
CA LEU A 5 -1.60 -3.69 -13.87
C LEU A 5 -1.29 -4.85 -12.90
N GLU A 6 -0.40 -4.64 -11.94
CA GLU A 6 -0.17 -5.58 -10.84
C GLU A 6 -1.24 -5.43 -9.77
N LEU A 7 -1.78 -6.53 -9.26
CA LEU A 7 -2.73 -6.50 -8.14
C LEU A 7 -2.04 -6.92 -6.84
N LEU A 8 -2.22 -6.10 -5.81
CA LEU A 8 -1.72 -6.33 -4.46
C LEU A 8 -2.91 -6.52 -3.52
N PRO A 9 -3.42 -7.75 -3.33
CA PRO A 9 -4.38 -8.02 -2.25
C PRO A 9 -3.79 -7.54 -0.92
N ALA A 10 -4.61 -6.90 -0.09
CA ALA A 10 -4.11 -6.35 1.16
C ALA A 10 -4.51 -7.22 2.35
N VAL A 11 -3.58 -7.40 3.29
CA VAL A 11 -3.80 -8.00 4.61
C VAL A 11 -3.34 -7.01 5.66
N ASP A 12 -4.28 -6.38 6.34
CA ASP A 12 -4.01 -5.52 7.48
C ASP A 12 -4.09 -6.35 8.76
N VAL A 13 -3.09 -6.20 9.63
CA VAL A 13 -3.00 -6.97 10.87
C VAL A 13 -3.16 -6.04 12.06
N ARG A 14 -4.11 -6.35 12.94
CA ARG A 14 -4.33 -5.68 14.21
C ARG A 14 -4.65 -6.70 15.29
N ASP A 15 -4.00 -6.58 16.46
CA ASP A 15 -4.17 -7.51 17.58
C ASP A 15 -4.03 -9.00 17.14
N GLY A 16 -3.09 -9.28 16.22
CA GLY A 16 -2.84 -10.62 15.68
C GLY A 16 -3.90 -11.14 14.70
N GLN A 17 -4.86 -10.32 14.28
CA GLN A 17 -5.94 -10.71 13.37
C GLN A 17 -5.87 -9.94 12.05
N ALA A 18 -6.27 -10.60 10.96
CA ALA A 18 -6.53 -9.90 9.70
C ALA A 18 -7.80 -9.07 9.84
N VAL A 19 -7.71 -7.76 9.56
CA VAL A 19 -8.84 -6.83 9.73
C VAL A 19 -9.01 -5.93 8.51
N ARG A 20 -10.16 -5.26 8.44
CA ARG A 20 -10.39 -4.12 7.55
C ARG A 20 -10.97 -2.96 8.33
N LEU A 21 -10.44 -1.77 8.02
CA LEU A 21 -10.92 -0.50 8.55
C LEU A 21 -11.80 0.20 7.51
N VAL A 22 -12.64 1.12 7.97
CA VAL A 22 -13.33 2.10 7.12
C VAL A 22 -12.62 3.44 7.28
N LYS A 23 -12.08 3.99 6.18
CA LYS A 23 -11.28 5.24 6.16
C LYS A 23 -10.17 5.25 7.22
N GLY A 24 -9.51 4.11 7.42
CA GLY A 24 -8.45 3.97 8.43
C GLY A 24 -8.86 4.25 9.87
N ALA A 25 -10.16 4.38 10.17
CA ALA A 25 -10.62 4.77 11.49
C ALA A 25 -10.54 3.60 12.48
N SER A 26 -9.81 3.79 13.59
CA SER A 26 -9.79 2.85 14.70
C SER A 26 -11.19 2.72 15.30
N GLY A 27 -11.60 1.49 15.64
CA GLY A 27 -12.95 1.18 16.14
C GLY A 27 -13.96 0.79 15.05
N THR A 28 -13.51 0.71 13.78
CA THR A 28 -14.35 0.26 12.65
C THR A 28 -13.94 -1.10 12.10
N GLU A 29 -13.12 -1.84 12.86
CA GLU A 29 -12.50 -3.10 12.43
C GLU A 29 -13.56 -4.17 12.19
N THR A 30 -13.45 -4.83 11.04
CA THR A 30 -14.07 -6.12 10.77
C THR A 30 -12.96 -7.16 10.72
N SER A 31 -13.03 -8.19 11.56
CA SER A 31 -12.05 -9.28 11.57
C SER A 31 -12.37 -10.31 10.50
N PHE A 32 -11.31 -10.83 9.87
CA PHE A 32 -11.35 -11.86 8.84
C PHE A 32 -10.47 -13.07 9.20
N GLY A 33 -10.13 -13.23 10.47
CA GLY A 33 -9.43 -14.38 11.01
C GLY A 33 -7.91 -14.27 10.95
N GLU A 34 -7.23 -15.40 10.76
CA GLU A 34 -5.78 -15.51 10.83
C GLU A 34 -5.09 -14.85 9.63
N PRO A 35 -4.10 -13.95 9.82
CA PRO A 35 -3.40 -13.27 8.72
C PRO A 35 -2.70 -14.22 7.75
N LEU A 36 -2.07 -15.28 8.25
CA LEU A 36 -1.42 -16.29 7.40
C LEU A 36 -2.43 -17.01 6.50
N ALA A 37 -3.59 -17.38 7.05
CA ALA A 37 -4.64 -18.04 6.27
C ALA A 37 -5.16 -17.13 5.15
N ALA A 38 -5.38 -15.84 5.44
CA ALA A 38 -5.78 -14.85 4.45
C ALA A 38 -4.71 -14.68 3.35
N ALA A 39 -3.44 -14.53 3.74
CA ALA A 39 -2.33 -14.35 2.80
C ALA A 39 -2.15 -15.57 1.87
N LEU A 40 -2.22 -16.79 2.42
CA LEU A 40 -2.15 -18.03 1.64
C LEU A 40 -3.36 -18.19 0.70
N ALA A 41 -4.56 -17.76 1.11
CA ALA A 41 -5.72 -17.76 0.24
C ALA A 41 -5.51 -16.87 -0.99
N TRP A 42 -4.95 -15.67 -0.81
CA TRP A 42 -4.62 -14.79 -1.95
C TRP A 42 -3.52 -15.37 -2.84
N GLN A 43 -2.45 -15.94 -2.26
CA GLN A 43 -1.43 -16.64 -3.05
C GLN A 43 -2.03 -17.77 -3.87
N ASN A 44 -2.87 -18.62 -3.28
CA ASN A 44 -3.51 -19.75 -3.96
C ASN A 44 -4.51 -19.31 -5.04
N ALA A 45 -5.09 -18.12 -4.91
CA ALA A 45 -5.93 -17.50 -5.93
C ALA A 45 -5.13 -16.80 -7.05
N GLY A 46 -3.79 -16.91 -7.04
CA GLY A 46 -2.92 -16.44 -8.11
C GLY A 46 -2.32 -15.06 -7.91
N ALA A 47 -2.35 -14.48 -6.70
CA ALA A 47 -1.63 -13.26 -6.41
C ALA A 47 -0.13 -13.42 -6.69
N GLU A 48 0.51 -12.42 -7.29
CA GLU A 48 1.96 -12.31 -7.44
C GLU A 48 2.57 -11.37 -6.39
N TRP A 49 1.73 -10.55 -5.78
CA TRP A 49 2.05 -9.60 -4.74
C TRP A 49 1.06 -9.68 -3.59
N LEU A 50 1.52 -9.33 -2.40
CA LEU A 50 0.70 -9.06 -1.22
C LEU A 50 1.09 -7.70 -0.63
N HIS A 51 0.11 -6.88 -0.25
CA HIS A 51 0.33 -5.70 0.61
C HIS A 51 0.00 -6.06 2.05
N LEU A 52 1.02 -6.12 2.93
CA LEU A 52 0.91 -6.57 4.32
C LEU A 52 1.15 -5.39 5.26
N VAL A 53 0.23 -5.11 6.18
CA VAL A 53 0.28 -3.92 7.04
C VAL A 53 0.23 -4.28 8.52
N ASP A 54 1.18 -3.77 9.31
CA ASP A 54 1.12 -3.77 10.77
C ASP A 54 0.37 -2.52 11.27
N LEU A 55 -0.91 -2.66 11.55
CA LEU A 55 -1.73 -1.55 12.04
C LEU A 55 -1.39 -1.16 13.48
N ASP A 56 -1.01 -2.10 14.34
CA ASP A 56 -0.62 -1.78 15.71
C ASP A 56 0.65 -0.93 15.74
N ALA A 57 1.64 -1.27 14.91
CA ALA A 57 2.83 -0.46 14.75
C ALA A 57 2.53 0.91 14.08
N ALA A 58 1.62 0.94 13.10
CA ALA A 58 1.19 2.18 12.44
C ALA A 58 0.53 3.16 13.42
N PHE A 59 -0.34 2.66 14.30
CA PHE A 59 -1.01 3.46 15.33
C PHE A 59 -0.16 3.68 16.59
N GLY A 60 0.95 2.95 16.75
CA GLY A 60 1.81 3.03 17.94
C GLY A 60 1.19 2.37 19.17
N THR A 61 0.31 1.39 18.98
CA THR A 61 -0.38 0.64 20.04
C THR A 61 0.28 -0.70 20.36
N GLY A 62 1.21 -1.16 19.49
CA GLY A 62 1.88 -2.45 19.64
C GLY A 62 2.70 -2.79 18.40
N SER A 63 2.91 -4.08 18.17
CA SER A 63 3.56 -4.60 16.97
C SER A 63 3.19 -6.06 16.74
N ASN A 64 2.97 -6.43 15.48
CA ASN A 64 2.76 -7.81 15.02
C ASN A 64 4.01 -8.39 14.33
N ARG A 65 5.19 -7.82 14.58
CA ARG A 65 6.46 -8.10 13.86
C ARG A 65 6.75 -9.58 13.65
N ASP A 66 6.63 -10.40 14.72
CA ASP A 66 6.93 -11.83 14.62
C ASP A 66 5.91 -12.57 13.75
N LEU A 67 4.64 -12.20 13.83
CA LEU A 67 3.58 -12.73 12.99
C LEU A 67 3.79 -12.32 11.52
N LEU A 68 4.15 -11.07 11.25
CA LEU A 68 4.42 -10.61 9.87
C LEU A 68 5.64 -11.31 9.27
N ARG A 69 6.67 -11.60 10.09
CA ARG A 69 7.82 -12.41 9.67
C ARG A 69 7.38 -13.84 9.32
N GLU A 70 6.52 -14.45 10.13
CA GLU A 70 5.97 -15.78 9.83
C GLU A 70 5.17 -15.76 8.53
N VAL A 71 4.25 -14.80 8.37
CA VAL A 71 3.44 -14.66 7.14
C VAL A 71 4.35 -14.51 5.91
N THR A 72 5.29 -13.56 5.95
CA THR A 72 6.21 -13.32 4.82
C THR A 72 7.05 -14.54 4.49
N GLY A 73 7.57 -15.24 5.52
CA GLY A 73 8.42 -16.42 5.35
C GLY A 73 7.69 -17.67 4.83
N ARG A 74 6.36 -17.67 4.81
CA ARG A 74 5.53 -18.79 4.32
C ARG A 74 4.94 -18.55 2.92
N LEU A 75 5.19 -17.38 2.35
CA LEU A 75 4.70 -17.00 1.03
C LEU A 75 5.80 -17.17 -0.02
N ASP A 76 5.40 -17.63 -1.20
CA ASP A 76 6.27 -17.73 -2.40
C ASP A 76 6.06 -16.54 -3.35
N ILE A 77 5.27 -15.54 -2.94
CA ILE A 77 4.97 -14.33 -3.70
C ILE A 77 5.69 -13.11 -3.12
N LYS A 78 5.72 -12.03 -3.88
CA LYS A 78 6.33 -10.77 -3.44
C LYS A 78 5.47 -10.11 -2.36
N VAL A 79 6.12 -9.56 -1.33
CA VAL A 79 5.44 -8.87 -0.24
C VAL A 79 5.92 -7.42 -0.15
N GLU A 80 4.97 -6.49 -0.19
CA GLU A 80 5.16 -5.11 0.21
C GLU A 80 4.69 -4.94 1.65
N LEU A 81 5.64 -4.62 2.55
CA LEU A 81 5.38 -4.48 3.98
C LEU A 81 5.22 -3.02 4.36
N SER A 82 4.18 -2.70 5.12
CA SER A 82 3.86 -1.36 5.60
C SER A 82 3.50 -1.36 7.09
N GLY A 83 3.51 -0.20 7.71
CA GLY A 83 3.08 0.03 9.09
C GLY A 83 4.22 0.20 10.09
N GLY A 84 4.29 1.37 10.75
CA GLY A 84 5.16 1.62 11.88
C GLY A 84 6.67 1.75 11.59
N ILE A 85 7.10 1.82 10.33
CA ILE A 85 8.52 1.91 9.96
C ILE A 85 8.95 3.37 10.00
N ARG A 86 9.79 3.76 11.00
CA ARG A 86 10.10 5.17 11.31
C ARG A 86 11.57 5.44 11.66
N ASP A 87 12.38 4.41 11.83
CA ASP A 87 13.77 4.46 12.24
C ASP A 87 14.54 3.24 11.74
N ASP A 88 15.87 3.24 11.94
CA ASP A 88 16.76 2.17 11.48
C ASP A 88 16.40 0.81 12.10
N GLU A 89 15.91 0.76 13.35
CA GLU A 89 15.54 -0.49 14.01
C GLU A 89 14.28 -1.09 13.36
N SER A 90 13.23 -0.30 13.19
CA SER A 90 11.98 -0.76 12.58
C SER A 90 12.17 -1.10 11.09
N LEU A 91 13.02 -0.37 10.36
CA LEU A 91 13.38 -0.69 8.99
C LEU A 91 14.15 -2.01 8.88
N ALA A 92 15.19 -2.18 9.71
CA ALA A 92 15.99 -3.42 9.72
C ALA A 92 15.10 -4.64 10.05
N ALA A 93 14.19 -4.49 10.99
CA ALA A 93 13.25 -5.55 11.34
C ALA A 93 12.26 -5.86 10.21
N ALA A 94 11.75 -4.85 9.51
CA ALA A 94 10.89 -5.04 8.34
C ALA A 94 11.62 -5.76 7.21
N LEU A 95 12.82 -5.33 6.84
CA LEU A 95 13.64 -5.97 5.82
C LEU A 95 14.06 -7.40 6.20
N ALA A 96 14.30 -7.67 7.49
CA ALA A 96 14.64 -9.01 8.00
C ALA A 96 13.46 -10.01 7.92
N THR A 97 12.23 -9.57 7.62
CA THR A 97 11.11 -10.48 7.32
C THR A 97 11.29 -11.22 5.99
N GLY A 98 12.16 -10.72 5.11
CA GLY A 98 12.32 -11.21 3.74
C GLY A 98 11.33 -10.57 2.75
N CYS A 99 10.62 -9.50 3.15
CA CYS A 99 9.73 -8.79 2.24
C CYS A 99 10.49 -8.25 1.01
N THR A 100 9.80 -8.12 -0.11
CA THR A 100 10.38 -7.63 -1.36
C THR A 100 10.67 -6.13 -1.27
N ARG A 101 9.75 -5.37 -0.65
CA ARG A 101 9.90 -3.94 -0.41
C ARG A 101 9.15 -3.50 0.84
N VAL A 102 9.54 -2.36 1.39
CA VAL A 102 8.85 -1.68 2.47
C VAL A 102 8.21 -0.41 1.97
N ASN A 103 7.03 -0.06 2.50
CA ASN A 103 6.33 1.18 2.19
C ASN A 103 6.40 2.12 3.40
N LEU A 104 7.07 3.27 3.24
CA LEU A 104 7.24 4.29 4.26
C LEU A 104 6.15 5.36 4.13
N GLY A 105 5.26 5.48 5.10
CA GLY A 105 4.22 6.50 5.12
C GLY A 105 4.66 7.73 5.91
N THR A 106 4.22 7.82 7.18
CA THR A 106 4.42 8.97 8.08
C THR A 106 5.87 9.45 8.16
N ALA A 107 6.85 8.56 8.11
CA ALA A 107 8.27 8.90 8.19
C ALA A 107 8.70 9.83 7.05
N ALA A 108 8.15 9.69 5.85
CA ALA A 108 8.44 10.55 4.71
C ALA A 108 8.05 12.01 4.94
N LEU A 109 7.14 12.26 5.87
CA LEU A 109 6.65 13.58 6.25
C LEU A 109 7.35 14.14 7.49
N GLU A 110 7.66 13.28 8.47
CA GLU A 110 8.16 13.68 9.79
C GLU A 110 9.70 13.65 9.89
N THR A 111 10.37 12.79 9.14
CA THR A 111 11.84 12.59 9.19
C THR A 111 12.43 12.50 7.78
N PRO A 112 12.29 13.57 6.96
CA PRO A 112 12.68 13.55 5.55
C PRO A 112 14.16 13.22 5.32
N GLU A 113 15.08 13.70 6.18
CA GLU A 113 16.51 13.42 6.04
C GLU A 113 16.83 11.94 6.27
N TRP A 114 16.13 11.29 7.20
CA TRP A 114 16.27 9.86 7.41
C TRP A 114 15.74 9.07 6.20
N VAL A 115 14.59 9.47 5.65
CA VAL A 115 14.01 8.81 4.47
C VAL A 115 14.90 8.98 3.25
N ALA A 116 15.50 10.14 3.02
CA ALA A 116 16.46 10.35 1.94
C ALA A 116 17.67 9.40 2.05
N LYS A 117 18.23 9.24 3.27
CA LYS A 117 19.29 8.25 3.55
C LYS A 117 18.85 6.83 3.23
N VAL A 118 17.66 6.43 3.69
CA VAL A 118 17.10 5.09 3.49
C VAL A 118 16.86 4.81 2.00
N ILE A 119 16.33 5.78 1.24
CA ILE A 119 16.16 5.68 -0.22
C ILE A 119 17.51 5.46 -0.90
N ALA A 120 18.53 6.26 -0.56
CA ALA A 120 19.86 6.14 -1.15
C ALA A 120 20.54 4.79 -0.84
N GLU A 121 20.30 4.23 0.35
CA GLU A 121 20.91 2.97 0.80
C GLU A 121 20.20 1.73 0.25
N HIS A 122 18.86 1.75 0.14
CA HIS A 122 18.06 0.56 -0.16
C HIS A 122 17.38 0.57 -1.54
N GLY A 123 17.33 1.72 -2.22
CA GLY A 123 16.85 1.87 -3.61
C GLY A 123 15.46 1.26 -3.83
N ASP A 124 15.36 0.29 -4.76
CA ASP A 124 14.10 -0.34 -5.17
C ASP A 124 13.34 -1.07 -4.06
N LYS A 125 13.98 -1.31 -2.92
CA LYS A 125 13.31 -1.89 -1.74
C LYS A 125 12.46 -0.88 -0.98
N ILE A 126 12.51 0.40 -1.34
CA ILE A 126 11.75 1.46 -0.67
C ILE A 126 10.65 1.96 -1.60
N ALA A 127 9.42 1.92 -1.10
CA ALA A 127 8.28 2.67 -1.61
C ALA A 127 7.91 3.76 -0.60
N VAL A 128 7.31 4.84 -1.07
CA VAL A 128 6.76 5.88 -0.18
C VAL A 128 5.26 5.97 -0.36
N GLY A 129 4.55 5.86 0.77
CA GLY A 129 3.10 6.02 0.85
C GLY A 129 2.71 7.50 0.94
N LEU A 130 1.87 7.92 0.02
CA LEU A 130 1.31 9.26 -0.08
C LEU A 130 -0.20 9.19 0.16
N ASP A 131 -0.61 9.37 1.40
CA ASP A 131 -2.02 9.37 1.79
C ASP A 131 -2.59 10.77 1.64
N VAL A 132 -3.57 10.94 0.74
CA VAL A 132 -3.99 12.25 0.23
C VAL A 132 -5.44 12.55 0.58
N VAL A 133 -5.70 13.79 1.03
CA VAL A 133 -7.03 14.42 1.10
C VAL A 133 -6.99 15.68 0.25
N GLY A 134 -7.63 15.66 -0.92
CA GLY A 134 -7.48 16.72 -1.91
C GLY A 134 -6.05 16.77 -2.45
N THR A 135 -5.25 17.78 -2.08
CA THR A 135 -3.82 17.90 -2.37
C THR A 135 -2.95 17.95 -1.10
N THR A 136 -3.53 17.69 0.05
CA THR A 136 -2.84 17.69 1.34
C THR A 136 -2.54 16.26 1.75
N LEU A 137 -1.29 15.98 2.09
CA LEU A 137 -0.85 14.71 2.63
C LEU A 137 -1.28 14.55 4.09
N ARG A 138 -1.51 13.29 4.48
CA ARG A 138 -1.88 12.89 5.84
C ARG A 138 -0.84 11.94 6.42
N GLY A 139 -0.51 12.15 7.69
CA GLY A 139 0.36 11.26 8.46
C GLY A 139 -0.33 10.75 9.73
N ARG A 140 0.33 9.81 10.43
CA ARG A 140 -0.10 9.23 11.71
C ARG A 140 -1.52 8.70 11.69
N GLY A 141 -1.79 7.74 10.80
CA GLY A 141 -3.15 7.20 10.65
C GLY A 141 -4.14 8.28 10.22
N TRP A 142 -3.68 9.22 9.39
CA TRP A 142 -4.45 10.30 8.76
C TRP A 142 -4.93 11.40 9.71
N THR A 143 -4.35 11.49 10.89
CA THR A 143 -4.74 12.47 11.93
C THR A 143 -3.98 13.80 11.87
N ARG A 144 -2.88 13.87 11.08
CA ARG A 144 -2.03 15.07 10.96
C ARG A 144 -1.83 15.46 9.51
N ASP A 145 -1.74 16.76 9.26
CA ASP A 145 -1.35 17.31 7.97
C ASP A 145 0.15 17.08 7.73
N GLY A 146 0.49 16.61 6.53
CA GLY A 146 1.85 16.26 6.13
C GLY A 146 2.45 17.13 5.03
N GLY A 147 1.80 18.25 4.70
CA GLY A 147 2.23 19.16 3.65
C GLY A 147 1.51 18.96 2.32
N GLN A 148 1.96 19.70 1.29
CA GLN A 148 1.39 19.64 -0.04
C GLN A 148 1.95 18.45 -0.82
N LEU A 149 1.07 17.70 -1.48
CA LEU A 149 1.41 16.49 -2.23
C LEU A 149 2.56 16.72 -3.21
N TYR A 150 2.44 17.74 -4.07
CA TYR A 150 3.42 17.94 -5.15
C TYR A 150 4.76 18.46 -4.67
N ASP A 151 4.80 19.20 -3.56
CA ASP A 151 6.07 19.65 -2.95
C ASP A 151 6.85 18.45 -2.38
N VAL A 152 6.14 17.55 -1.68
CA VAL A 152 6.73 16.33 -1.12
C VAL A 152 7.14 15.36 -2.24
N LEU A 153 6.30 15.20 -3.27
CA LEU A 153 6.60 14.37 -4.44
C LEU A 153 7.88 14.84 -5.14
N ALA A 154 8.00 16.12 -5.45
CA ALA A 154 9.18 16.68 -6.09
C ALA A 154 10.45 16.50 -5.25
N ARG A 155 10.36 16.63 -3.91
CA ARG A 155 11.46 16.34 -3.00
C ARG A 155 11.88 14.88 -3.08
N LEU A 156 10.94 13.94 -2.95
CA LEU A 156 11.20 12.51 -2.99
C LEU A 156 11.77 12.05 -4.34
N ASP A 157 11.31 12.64 -5.45
CA ASP A 157 11.89 12.41 -6.78
C ASP A 157 13.36 12.85 -6.83
N SER A 158 13.69 14.03 -6.28
CA SER A 158 15.06 14.51 -6.21
C SER A 158 15.97 13.66 -5.30
N GLU A 159 15.39 12.98 -4.32
CA GLU A 159 16.04 12.03 -3.42
C GLU A 159 16.19 10.62 -4.06
N GLY A 160 15.60 10.38 -5.23
CA GLY A 160 15.69 9.13 -5.97
C GLY A 160 14.74 8.03 -5.49
N CYS A 161 13.58 8.39 -4.93
CA CYS A 161 12.55 7.44 -4.54
C CYS A 161 12.17 6.54 -5.73
N ALA A 162 12.05 5.23 -5.49
CA ALA A 162 11.86 4.26 -6.55
C ALA A 162 10.39 4.15 -7.01
N ARG A 163 9.41 4.39 -6.12
CA ARG A 163 7.97 4.30 -6.40
C ARG A 163 7.11 4.93 -5.32
N TYR A 164 5.84 5.16 -5.65
CA TYR A 164 4.86 5.73 -4.74
C TYR A 164 3.64 4.82 -4.59
N VAL A 165 3.10 4.74 -3.37
CA VAL A 165 1.77 4.18 -3.10
C VAL A 165 0.84 5.36 -2.82
N VAL A 166 -0.13 5.63 -3.68
CA VAL A 166 -1.00 6.80 -3.58
C VAL A 166 -2.39 6.37 -3.11
N THR A 167 -2.78 6.83 -1.93
CA THR A 167 -4.08 6.53 -1.30
C THR A 167 -4.96 7.79 -1.28
N ASP A 168 -6.14 7.74 -1.90
CA ASP A 168 -7.18 8.73 -1.61
C ASP A 168 -7.90 8.33 -0.31
N VAL A 169 -7.56 9.01 0.79
CA VAL A 169 -8.10 8.76 2.14
C VAL A 169 -9.63 8.83 2.19
N ASN A 170 -10.24 9.71 1.39
CA ASN A 170 -11.70 9.85 1.36
C ASN A 170 -12.40 8.66 0.71
N ARG A 171 -11.68 7.89 -0.11
CA ARG A 171 -12.21 6.73 -0.83
C ARG A 171 -11.81 5.40 -0.21
N ASP A 172 -10.73 5.38 0.61
CA ASP A 172 -10.25 4.13 1.18
C ASP A 172 -11.29 3.46 2.09
N GLY A 173 -11.52 2.16 1.86
CA GLY A 173 -12.51 1.37 2.57
C GLY A 173 -13.97 1.75 2.32
N THR A 174 -14.29 2.64 1.36
CA THR A 174 -15.66 3.11 1.09
C THR A 174 -16.39 2.39 -0.03
N LEU A 175 -15.66 1.69 -0.92
CA LEU A 175 -16.22 1.04 -2.13
C LEU A 175 -16.96 2.04 -3.04
N THR A 176 -16.39 3.23 -3.24
CA THR A 176 -16.98 4.30 -4.08
C THR A 176 -16.25 4.53 -5.39
N GLY A 177 -15.36 3.63 -5.75
CA GLY A 177 -14.48 3.73 -6.91
C GLY A 177 -13.17 4.49 -6.62
N PRO A 178 -12.09 4.22 -7.39
CA PRO A 178 -10.79 4.88 -7.25
C PRO A 178 -10.84 6.35 -7.70
N ASN A 179 -9.85 7.13 -7.28
CA ASN A 179 -9.67 8.50 -7.75
C ASN A 179 -8.73 8.52 -8.97
N LEU A 180 -9.28 8.23 -10.15
CA LEU A 180 -8.50 8.18 -11.40
C LEU A 180 -7.85 9.53 -11.75
N GLN A 181 -8.49 10.66 -11.38
CA GLN A 181 -7.92 11.96 -11.65
C GLN A 181 -6.68 12.22 -10.80
N LEU A 182 -6.73 11.90 -9.49
CA LEU A 182 -5.56 11.99 -8.62
C LEU A 182 -4.40 11.14 -9.17
N LEU A 183 -4.67 9.92 -9.61
CA LEU A 183 -3.65 9.04 -10.18
C LEU A 183 -3.00 9.64 -11.43
N ARG A 184 -3.81 10.20 -12.38
CA ARG A 184 -3.28 10.90 -13.55
C ARG A 184 -2.43 12.10 -13.18
N ASP A 185 -2.91 12.92 -12.25
CA ASP A 185 -2.20 14.13 -11.84
C ASP A 185 -0.85 13.80 -11.18
N VAL A 186 -0.80 12.72 -10.37
CA VAL A 186 0.45 12.24 -9.78
C VAL A 186 1.38 11.66 -10.84
N CYS A 187 0.89 10.80 -11.74
CA CYS A 187 1.69 10.24 -12.84
C CYS A 187 2.23 11.31 -13.79
N ALA A 188 1.50 12.41 -13.98
CA ALA A 188 1.98 13.55 -14.76
C ALA A 188 3.08 14.37 -14.05
N ALA A 189 3.19 14.25 -12.73
CA ALA A 189 4.14 15.01 -11.91
C ALA A 189 5.42 14.22 -11.59
N THR A 190 5.49 12.91 -11.88
CA THR A 190 6.66 12.06 -11.64
C THR A 190 6.86 11.06 -12.78
N ASP A 191 8.10 10.60 -13.00
CA ASP A 191 8.44 9.49 -13.88
C ASP A 191 8.50 8.14 -13.16
N LYS A 192 8.22 8.11 -11.86
CA LYS A 192 8.29 6.92 -11.02
C LYS A 192 6.98 6.12 -11.07
N PRO A 193 7.07 4.79 -10.93
CA PRO A 193 5.89 3.94 -10.84
C PRO A 193 4.96 4.34 -9.69
N VAL A 194 3.65 4.29 -9.95
CA VAL A 194 2.60 4.61 -8.97
C VAL A 194 1.74 3.38 -8.71
N VAL A 195 1.55 3.02 -7.45
CA VAL A 195 0.60 2.01 -7.00
C VAL A 195 -0.66 2.73 -6.50
N ALA A 196 -1.80 2.42 -7.10
CA ALA A 196 -3.10 2.97 -6.70
C ALA A 196 -3.59 2.29 -5.41
N SER A 197 -4.12 3.06 -4.47
CA SER A 197 -4.70 2.54 -3.24
C SER A 197 -6.00 3.26 -2.89
N GLY A 198 -6.99 2.47 -2.42
CA GLY A 198 -8.27 2.97 -1.95
C GLY A 198 -9.37 3.07 -3.01
N GLY A 199 -10.60 2.75 -2.58
CA GLY A 199 -11.82 2.98 -3.32
C GLY A 199 -12.29 1.87 -4.24
N VAL A 200 -11.44 0.96 -4.72
CA VAL A 200 -11.83 -0.12 -5.65
C VAL A 200 -13.08 -0.86 -5.13
N SER A 201 -14.09 -0.98 -5.97
CA SER A 201 -15.39 -1.56 -5.65
C SER A 201 -15.90 -2.59 -6.67
N SER A 202 -15.35 -2.59 -7.89
CA SER A 202 -15.80 -3.43 -8.99
C SER A 202 -14.65 -3.79 -9.95
N LEU A 203 -14.90 -4.78 -10.83
CA LEU A 203 -13.96 -5.12 -11.91
C LEU A 203 -13.79 -3.95 -12.90
N ASP A 204 -14.82 -3.14 -13.10
CA ASP A 204 -14.73 -1.97 -13.98
C ASP A 204 -13.80 -0.89 -13.42
N ASP A 205 -13.72 -0.75 -12.08
CA ASP A 205 -12.73 0.11 -11.44
C ASP A 205 -11.31 -0.36 -11.74
N LEU A 206 -11.05 -1.66 -11.67
CA LEU A 206 -9.74 -2.23 -11.98
C LEU A 206 -9.38 -2.05 -13.46
N ARG A 207 -10.34 -2.26 -14.37
CA ARG A 207 -10.16 -1.98 -15.81
C ARG A 207 -9.83 -0.50 -16.05
N ALA A 208 -10.52 0.40 -15.33
CA ALA A 208 -10.26 1.83 -15.43
C ALA A 208 -8.86 2.21 -14.93
N ILE A 209 -8.40 1.63 -13.79
CA ILE A 209 -7.01 1.81 -13.34
C ILE A 209 -6.03 1.24 -14.37
N ALA A 210 -6.31 0.06 -14.95
CA ALA A 210 -5.43 -0.57 -15.94
C ALA A 210 -5.22 0.31 -17.19
N THR A 211 -6.18 1.19 -17.56
CA THR A 211 -5.97 2.15 -18.64
C THR A 211 -4.87 3.18 -18.35
N LEU A 212 -4.48 3.34 -17.08
CA LEU A 212 -3.44 4.29 -16.64
C LEU A 212 -2.03 3.67 -16.61
N VAL A 213 -1.89 2.37 -16.91
CA VAL A 213 -0.57 1.71 -16.96
C VAL A 213 0.39 2.43 -17.91
N PRO A 214 -0.01 2.85 -19.13
CA PRO A 214 0.87 3.63 -20.01
C PRO A 214 1.22 5.03 -19.45
N GLU A 215 0.44 5.55 -18.50
CA GLU A 215 0.68 6.85 -17.86
C GLU A 215 1.60 6.75 -16.64
N GLY A 216 1.88 5.52 -16.11
CA GLY A 216 2.80 5.31 -14.99
C GLY A 216 2.23 4.53 -13.80
N VAL A 217 0.96 4.12 -13.83
CA VAL A 217 0.40 3.25 -12.79
C VAL A 217 0.92 1.83 -12.98
N GLU A 218 1.67 1.30 -11.99
CA GLU A 218 2.21 -0.07 -12.06
C GLU A 218 1.29 -1.11 -11.43
N GLY A 219 0.50 -0.71 -10.41
CA GLY A 219 -0.30 -1.66 -9.65
C GLY A 219 -1.46 -1.03 -8.89
N SER A 220 -2.29 -1.87 -8.30
CA SER A 220 -3.38 -1.46 -7.41
C SER A 220 -3.47 -2.35 -6.17
N ILE A 221 -3.51 -1.72 -5.01
CA ILE A 221 -3.83 -2.39 -3.74
C ILE A 221 -5.34 -2.59 -3.70
N VAL A 222 -5.77 -3.84 -3.46
CA VAL A 222 -7.18 -4.21 -3.39
C VAL A 222 -7.45 -4.85 -2.03
N GLY A 223 -8.22 -4.17 -1.22
CA GLY A 223 -8.58 -4.64 0.13
C GLY A 223 -10.04 -5.02 0.24
N LYS A 224 -10.86 -4.11 0.74
CA LYS A 224 -12.24 -4.34 1.15
C LYS A 224 -13.12 -5.03 0.11
N ALA A 225 -12.95 -4.72 -1.18
CA ALA A 225 -13.73 -5.33 -2.26
C ALA A 225 -13.56 -6.85 -2.33
N LEU A 226 -12.33 -7.36 -2.10
CA LEU A 226 -12.04 -8.80 -2.06
C LEU A 226 -12.66 -9.44 -0.81
N TYR A 227 -12.50 -8.83 0.36
CA TYR A 227 -13.06 -9.36 1.60
C TYR A 227 -14.60 -9.36 1.63
N GLU A 228 -15.24 -8.37 1.00
CA GLU A 228 -16.69 -8.31 0.83
C GLU A 228 -17.20 -9.07 -0.38
N GLN A 229 -16.31 -9.83 -1.05
CA GLN A 229 -16.67 -10.70 -2.19
C GLN A 229 -17.42 -9.94 -3.31
N LYS A 230 -17.03 -8.68 -3.59
CA LYS A 230 -17.55 -7.93 -4.73
C LYS A 230 -17.16 -8.57 -6.06
N PHE A 231 -16.03 -9.24 -6.05
CA PHE A 231 -15.47 -10.09 -7.10
C PHE A 231 -14.41 -11.01 -6.47
N THR A 232 -14.01 -12.06 -7.15
CA THR A 232 -12.89 -12.91 -6.72
C THR A 232 -11.56 -12.33 -7.21
N LEU A 233 -10.44 -12.78 -6.62
CA LEU A 233 -9.12 -12.33 -7.09
C LEU A 233 -8.84 -12.85 -8.50
N GLU A 234 -9.27 -14.07 -8.83
CA GLU A 234 -9.13 -14.67 -10.16
C GLU A 234 -9.86 -13.82 -11.22
N GLU A 235 -11.10 -13.38 -10.94
CA GLU A 235 -11.85 -12.47 -11.82
C GLU A 235 -11.13 -11.12 -11.97
N ALA A 236 -10.54 -10.61 -10.89
CA ALA A 236 -9.78 -9.36 -10.91
C ALA A 236 -8.51 -9.49 -11.77
N LEU A 237 -7.75 -10.58 -11.60
CA LEU A 237 -6.55 -10.85 -12.39
C LEU A 237 -6.88 -11.02 -13.89
N GLU A 238 -7.98 -11.69 -14.21
CA GLU A 238 -8.45 -11.79 -15.60
C GLU A 238 -8.84 -10.43 -16.17
N ALA A 239 -9.53 -9.59 -15.38
CA ALA A 239 -9.99 -8.27 -15.81
C ALA A 239 -8.85 -7.31 -16.19
N VAL A 240 -7.64 -7.49 -15.61
CA VAL A 240 -6.46 -6.64 -15.85
C VAL A 240 -5.37 -7.31 -16.70
N SER A 241 -5.60 -8.52 -17.19
CA SER A 241 -4.61 -9.30 -17.96
C SER A 241 -4.43 -8.85 -19.42
N ARG A 242 -5.27 -7.92 -19.89
CA ARG A 242 -5.34 -7.48 -21.30
C ARG A 242 -4.69 -6.13 -21.51
#